data_1ef5b7e0c61f11b33ab7192319932fa4
#
_entry.id   1ef5b7e0c61f11b33ab7192319932fa4
#
_cell.length_a   1.000
_cell.length_b   1.000
_cell.length_c   1.000
_cell.angle_alpha   90.00
_cell.angle_beta   90.00
_cell.angle_gamma   90.00
#
_symmetry.space_group_name_H-M   'P 1'
#
loop_
_entity.id
_entity.type
_entity.pdbx_description
1 polymer ?
#
loop_
_entity_poly.entity_id
_entity_poly.type
_entity_poly.pdbx_seq_one_letter_code
_entity_poly.pdbx_strand_id
1 'polypeptide(L)'
;MKKIPILFLGLLGGLAACTRIPPAIAPDKKIETRIGELLQKMTLEEKIGQMCQLTAGVVIDQSDPQHPVLSEALLDTVIGRYKVGSILNIPFGVGQPREVWIRFINRIQQRSLDELGIPCIYGVDQIHGASYTQGATLFPQGINM
;
A
#
# COMPACT_ATOMS: atom_id res chain seq x y z
N MET A 1 73.20 10.14 -16.67
CA MET A 1 71.77 10.08 -17.00
C MET A 1 71.10 9.12 -16.02
N LYS A 2 70.44 9.68 -15.03
CA LYS A 2 69.72 8.88 -13.97
C LYS A 2 68.28 8.62 -14.42
N LYS A 3 67.89 7.37 -14.58
CA LYS A 3 66.53 6.95 -14.87
C LYS A 3 65.69 7.01 -13.58
N ILE A 4 64.63 7.80 -13.57
CA ILE A 4 63.64 7.85 -12.48
C ILE A 4 62.61 6.73 -12.77
N PRO A 5 62.31 5.81 -11.84
CA PRO A 5 61.24 4.86 -11.99
C PRO A 5 59.92 5.57 -11.69
N ILE A 6 59.02 5.58 -12.65
CA ILE A 6 57.61 6.04 -12.45
C ILE A 6 56.91 4.97 -11.61
N LEU A 7 56.59 5.39 -10.41
CA LEU A 7 55.80 4.59 -9.46
C LEU A 7 54.34 4.61 -9.92
N PHE A 8 53.86 3.53 -10.51
CA PHE A 8 52.46 3.28 -10.79
C PHE A 8 51.84 2.78 -9.47
N LEU A 9 51.44 3.70 -8.59
CA LEU A 9 50.74 3.35 -7.36
C LEU A 9 49.24 3.65 -7.51
N GLY A 10 48.52 2.57 -7.74
CA GLY A 10 47.23 2.33 -7.08
C GLY A 10 46.07 3.27 -7.37
N LEU A 11 45.36 3.00 -8.48
CA LEU A 11 43.93 3.39 -8.61
C LEU A 11 43.06 2.13 -8.50
N LEU A 12 43.09 1.48 -7.35
CA LEU A 12 42.28 0.28 -7.01
C LEU A 12 41.63 0.50 -5.65
N GLY A 13 40.91 1.59 -5.49
CA GLY A 13 40.28 1.93 -4.21
C GLY A 13 38.91 2.58 -4.33
N GLY A 14 38.13 2.26 -5.36
CA GLY A 14 36.89 2.97 -5.63
C GLY A 14 35.61 2.14 -5.85
N LEU A 15 35.58 0.86 -5.48
CA LEU A 15 34.43 -0.02 -5.77
C LEU A 15 33.82 -0.71 -4.53
N ALA A 16 33.96 -0.14 -3.36
CA ALA A 16 33.39 -0.75 -2.13
C ALA A 16 32.51 0.21 -1.33
N ALA A 17 31.72 1.04 -1.99
CA ALA A 17 30.77 1.94 -1.31
C ALA A 17 29.33 1.71 -1.72
N CYS A 18 28.91 0.47 -1.97
CA CYS A 18 27.53 0.08 -1.71
C CYS A 18 27.42 -0.18 -0.20
N THR A 19 27.51 0.87 0.61
CA THR A 19 27.12 0.80 2.01
C THR A 19 25.64 0.45 2.02
N ARG A 20 25.32 -0.78 2.44
CA ARG A 20 23.95 -1.16 2.78
C ARG A 20 23.50 -0.14 3.82
N ILE A 21 22.59 0.75 3.43
CA ILE A 21 21.92 1.62 4.39
C ILE A 21 21.22 0.66 5.36
N PRO A 22 21.57 0.65 6.65
CA PRO A 22 20.88 -0.22 7.59
C PRO A 22 19.40 0.14 7.57
N PRO A 23 18.48 -0.83 7.66
CA PRO A 23 17.06 -0.53 7.72
C PRO A 23 16.81 0.43 8.88
N ALA A 24 16.00 1.45 8.66
CA ALA A 24 15.67 2.46 9.68
C ALA A 24 15.04 1.85 10.95
N ILE A 25 14.45 0.66 10.79
CA ILE A 25 13.89 -0.16 11.88
C ILE A 25 14.57 -1.53 11.81
N ALA A 26 15.14 -1.97 12.94
CA ALA A 26 15.70 -3.32 13.02
C ALA A 26 14.61 -4.37 12.81
N PRO A 27 14.83 -5.41 11.98
CA PRO A 27 13.88 -6.46 11.77
C PRO A 27 13.54 -7.19 13.08
N ASP A 28 12.26 -7.30 13.39
CA ASP A 28 11.78 -8.17 14.48
C ASP A 28 11.75 -9.62 13.98
N LYS A 29 12.59 -10.47 14.56
CA LYS A 29 12.69 -11.88 14.15
C LYS A 29 11.36 -12.63 14.22
N LYS A 30 10.49 -12.30 15.16
CA LYS A 30 9.18 -12.93 15.32
C LYS A 30 8.24 -12.53 14.17
N ILE A 31 8.26 -11.26 13.78
CA ILE A 31 7.50 -10.76 12.64
C ILE A 31 8.02 -11.38 11.34
N GLU A 32 9.34 -11.38 11.13
CA GLU A 32 9.96 -11.97 9.93
C GLU A 32 9.64 -13.46 9.78
N THR A 33 9.65 -14.22 10.88
CA THR A 33 9.27 -15.64 10.87
C THR A 33 7.81 -15.81 10.41
N ARG A 34 6.88 -15.01 10.96
CA ARG A 34 5.46 -15.06 10.57
C ARG A 34 5.25 -14.69 9.11
N ILE A 35 5.95 -13.68 8.61
CA ILE A 35 5.92 -13.29 7.20
C ILE A 35 6.39 -14.46 6.33
N GLY A 36 7.51 -15.08 6.69
CA GLY A 36 8.04 -16.24 5.98
C GLY A 36 7.06 -17.41 5.92
N GLU A 37 6.40 -17.74 7.02
CA GLU A 37 5.37 -18.78 7.09
C GLU A 37 4.15 -18.47 6.22
N LEU A 38 3.70 -17.21 6.19
CA LEU A 38 2.61 -16.78 5.31
C LEU A 38 3.00 -16.92 3.84
N LEU A 39 4.17 -16.40 3.46
CA LEU A 39 4.65 -16.46 2.08
C LEU A 39 4.85 -17.90 1.57
N GLN A 40 5.20 -18.84 2.43
CA GLN A 40 5.31 -20.24 2.06
C GLN A 40 3.95 -20.90 1.75
N LYS A 41 2.88 -20.44 2.38
CA LYS A 41 1.53 -20.97 2.18
C LYS A 41 0.81 -20.37 0.97
N MET A 42 1.22 -19.19 0.53
CA MET A 42 0.58 -18.46 -0.55
C MET A 42 1.00 -18.99 -1.92
N THR A 43 0.02 -19.09 -2.82
CA THR A 43 0.27 -19.33 -4.25
C THR A 43 0.92 -18.11 -4.91
N LEU A 44 1.37 -18.28 -6.15
CA LEU A 44 1.94 -17.16 -6.92
C LEU A 44 0.89 -16.08 -7.19
N GLU A 45 -0.33 -16.48 -7.55
CA GLU A 45 -1.46 -15.58 -7.81
C GLU A 45 -1.82 -14.75 -6.58
N GLU A 46 -1.85 -15.37 -5.40
CA GLU A 46 -2.10 -14.68 -4.14
C GLU A 46 -1.00 -13.66 -3.82
N LYS A 47 0.26 -14.01 -4.04
CA LYS A 47 1.39 -13.06 -3.86
C LYS A 47 1.30 -11.88 -4.81
N ILE A 48 0.96 -12.12 -6.09
CA ILE A 48 0.78 -11.07 -7.08
C ILE A 48 -0.39 -10.16 -6.67
N GLY A 49 -1.53 -10.74 -6.30
CA GLY A 49 -2.70 -9.98 -5.83
C GLY A 49 -2.37 -9.08 -4.64
N GLN A 50 -1.63 -9.59 -3.66
CA GLN A 50 -1.22 -8.80 -2.48
C GLN A 50 -0.29 -7.62 -2.82
N MET A 51 0.40 -7.66 -3.95
CA MET A 51 1.22 -6.53 -4.45
C MET A 51 0.42 -5.51 -5.25
N CYS A 52 -0.86 -5.78 -5.56
CA CYS A 52 -1.72 -4.88 -6.33
C CYS A 52 -2.42 -3.89 -5.41
N GLN A 53 -2.50 -2.63 -5.86
CA GLN A 53 -3.33 -1.59 -5.26
C GLN A 53 -4.32 -1.06 -6.30
N LEU A 54 -5.59 -0.98 -5.95
CA LEU A 54 -6.67 -0.48 -6.80
C LEU A 54 -7.44 0.64 -6.09
N THR A 55 -8.08 1.51 -6.87
CA THR A 55 -8.94 2.56 -6.29
C THR A 55 -10.23 1.97 -5.71
N ALA A 56 -10.81 2.63 -4.71
CA ALA A 56 -12.07 2.19 -4.09
C ALA A 56 -13.23 2.05 -5.08
N GLY A 57 -13.19 2.79 -6.20
CA GLY A 57 -14.21 2.71 -7.26
C GLY A 57 -14.39 1.33 -7.88
N VAL A 58 -13.37 0.47 -7.84
CA VAL A 58 -13.45 -0.89 -8.43
C VAL A 58 -14.38 -1.84 -7.68
N VAL A 59 -14.75 -1.52 -6.44
CA VAL A 59 -15.70 -2.31 -5.62
C VAL A 59 -17.05 -1.62 -5.46
N ILE A 60 -17.29 -0.52 -6.19
CA ILE A 60 -18.52 0.26 -6.13
C ILE A 60 -19.40 -0.05 -7.35
N ASP A 61 -20.64 -0.42 -7.10
CA ASP A 61 -21.67 -0.45 -8.12
C ASP A 61 -22.12 0.98 -8.43
N GLN A 62 -21.92 1.40 -9.67
CA GLN A 62 -22.25 2.72 -10.19
C GLN A 62 -23.42 2.66 -11.19
N SER A 63 -24.18 1.58 -11.21
CA SER A 63 -25.35 1.44 -12.09
C SER A 63 -26.41 2.49 -11.82
N ASP A 64 -26.53 2.94 -10.57
CA ASP A 64 -27.24 4.17 -10.19
C ASP A 64 -26.21 5.21 -9.67
N PRO A 65 -25.81 6.17 -10.52
CA PRO A 65 -24.84 7.19 -10.12
C PRO A 65 -25.31 8.10 -8.99
N GLN A 66 -26.62 8.14 -8.69
CA GLN A 66 -27.20 8.92 -7.60
C GLN A 66 -27.06 8.18 -6.25
N HIS A 67 -27.02 6.85 -6.28
CA HIS A 67 -26.96 6.02 -5.09
C HIS A 67 -25.90 4.91 -5.24
N PRO A 68 -24.60 5.28 -5.38
CA PRO A 68 -23.54 4.28 -5.50
C PRO A 68 -23.43 3.47 -4.21
N VAL A 69 -23.25 2.16 -4.34
CA VAL A 69 -23.17 1.25 -3.21
C VAL A 69 -21.95 0.32 -3.33
N LEU A 70 -21.46 -0.17 -2.19
CA LEU A 70 -20.48 -1.25 -2.20
C LEU A 70 -21.12 -2.50 -2.82
N SER A 71 -20.53 -3.03 -3.87
CA SER A 71 -20.98 -4.24 -4.55
C SER A 71 -20.28 -5.47 -3.98
N GLU A 72 -21.04 -6.40 -3.41
CA GLU A 72 -20.50 -7.67 -2.94
C GLU A 72 -19.89 -8.50 -4.08
N ALA A 73 -20.49 -8.49 -5.28
CA ALA A 73 -19.98 -9.21 -6.44
C ALA A 73 -18.63 -8.65 -6.95
N LEU A 74 -18.48 -7.32 -6.94
CA LEU A 74 -17.21 -6.68 -7.29
C LEU A 74 -16.18 -6.91 -6.19
N LEU A 75 -16.58 -6.85 -4.92
CA LEU A 75 -15.70 -7.14 -3.79
C LEU A 75 -15.21 -8.61 -3.84
N ASP A 76 -16.09 -9.55 -4.15
CA ASP A 76 -15.71 -10.95 -4.38
C ASP A 76 -14.72 -11.10 -5.54
N THR A 77 -14.90 -10.33 -6.60
CA THR A 77 -13.99 -10.34 -7.73
C THR A 77 -12.61 -9.79 -7.33
N VAL A 78 -12.58 -8.62 -6.70
CA VAL A 78 -11.34 -7.89 -6.39
C VAL A 78 -10.57 -8.58 -5.25
N ILE A 79 -11.22 -8.86 -4.14
CA ILE A 79 -10.57 -9.45 -2.96
C ILE A 79 -10.62 -10.98 -3.01
N GLY A 80 -11.78 -11.55 -3.32
CA GLY A 80 -11.97 -12.99 -3.33
C GLY A 80 -11.22 -13.70 -4.45
N ARG A 81 -11.38 -13.26 -5.69
CA ARG A 81 -10.75 -13.90 -6.85
C ARG A 81 -9.32 -13.42 -7.10
N TYR A 82 -9.10 -12.10 -7.18
CA TYR A 82 -7.80 -11.53 -7.52
C TYR A 82 -6.88 -11.27 -6.34
N LYS A 83 -7.35 -11.48 -5.09
CA LYS A 83 -6.53 -11.38 -3.86
C LYS A 83 -5.85 -10.02 -3.70
N VAL A 84 -6.48 -8.94 -4.17
CA VAL A 84 -5.91 -7.59 -4.13
C VAL A 84 -5.64 -7.16 -2.69
N GLY A 85 -4.38 -6.80 -2.40
CA GLY A 85 -3.89 -6.53 -1.05
C GLY A 85 -4.09 -5.08 -0.59
N SER A 86 -4.42 -4.16 -1.50
CA SER A 86 -4.55 -2.74 -1.14
C SER A 86 -5.65 -2.05 -1.92
N ILE A 87 -6.44 -1.24 -1.21
CA ILE A 87 -7.44 -0.34 -1.78
C ILE A 87 -7.07 1.10 -1.44
N LEU A 88 -7.27 2.01 -2.39
CA LEU A 88 -6.86 3.40 -2.28
C LEU A 88 -8.04 4.35 -2.48
N ASN A 89 -7.98 5.49 -1.79
CA ASN A 89 -8.83 6.66 -1.96
C ASN A 89 -10.28 6.53 -1.46
N ILE A 90 -11.07 7.48 -1.88
CA ILE A 90 -12.40 7.77 -1.36
C ILE A 90 -13.45 6.83 -1.94
N PRO A 91 -14.33 6.22 -1.12
CA PRO A 91 -15.53 5.59 -1.62
C PRO A 91 -16.49 6.64 -2.21
N PHE A 92 -17.20 6.27 -3.26
CA PHE A 92 -18.28 7.08 -3.87
C PHE A 92 -17.87 8.45 -4.44
N GLY A 93 -16.58 8.74 -4.58
CA GLY A 93 -16.08 9.93 -5.27
C GLY A 93 -16.26 11.27 -4.55
N VAL A 94 -16.92 11.31 -3.38
CA VAL A 94 -17.15 12.53 -2.58
C VAL A 94 -16.89 12.27 -1.10
N GLY A 95 -16.61 13.32 -0.33
CA GLY A 95 -16.35 13.23 1.11
C GLY A 95 -17.50 12.56 1.86
N GLN A 96 -17.19 11.53 2.64
CA GLN A 96 -18.16 10.68 3.32
C GLN A 96 -18.22 10.95 4.83
N PRO A 97 -19.38 10.73 5.47
CA PRO A 97 -19.47 10.67 6.92
C PRO A 97 -18.62 9.55 7.49
N ARG A 98 -18.16 9.71 8.74
CA ARG A 98 -17.34 8.72 9.46
C ARG A 98 -17.94 7.32 9.45
N GLU A 99 -19.25 7.23 9.62
CA GLU A 99 -19.99 5.96 9.69
C GLU A 99 -19.96 5.19 8.35
N VAL A 100 -19.95 5.92 7.24
CA VAL A 100 -19.80 5.33 5.90
C VAL A 100 -18.41 4.76 5.72
N TRP A 101 -17.38 5.52 6.12
CA TRP A 101 -15.99 5.06 6.12
C TRP A 101 -15.81 3.77 6.92
N ILE A 102 -16.33 3.74 8.15
CA ILE A 102 -16.23 2.57 9.03
C ILE A 102 -16.86 1.34 8.39
N ARG A 103 -18.09 1.45 7.88
CA ARG A 103 -18.79 0.31 7.25
C ARG A 103 -18.04 -0.17 6.00
N PHE A 104 -17.61 0.75 5.15
CA PHE A 104 -16.92 0.45 3.91
C PHE A 104 -15.59 -0.28 4.16
N ILE A 105 -14.74 0.29 5.02
CA ILE A 105 -13.44 -0.30 5.35
C ILE A 105 -13.63 -1.65 6.07
N ASN A 106 -14.51 -1.72 7.05
CA ASN A 106 -14.74 -2.97 7.79
C ASN A 106 -15.22 -4.09 6.87
N ARG A 107 -16.06 -3.80 5.86
CA ARG A 107 -16.52 -4.82 4.92
C ARG A 107 -15.37 -5.35 4.06
N ILE A 108 -14.51 -4.47 3.56
CA ILE A 108 -13.30 -4.86 2.82
C ILE A 108 -12.36 -5.69 3.70
N GLN A 109 -12.10 -5.24 4.94
CA GLN A 109 -11.25 -5.95 5.90
C GLN A 109 -11.79 -7.35 6.19
N GLN A 110 -13.10 -7.47 6.48
CA GLN A 110 -13.73 -8.76 6.75
C GLN A 110 -13.52 -9.72 5.57
N ARG A 111 -13.80 -9.24 4.33
CA ARG A 111 -13.64 -10.08 3.13
C ARG A 111 -12.18 -10.52 2.92
N SER A 112 -11.22 -9.64 3.17
CA SER A 112 -9.79 -9.95 3.04
C SER A 112 -9.31 -10.96 4.08
N LEU A 113 -9.76 -10.81 5.33
CA LEU A 113 -9.44 -11.73 6.41
C LEU A 113 -10.08 -13.11 6.20
N ASP A 114 -11.32 -13.17 5.75
CA ASP A 114 -12.02 -14.42 5.46
C ASP A 114 -11.33 -15.20 4.33
N GLU A 115 -10.76 -14.49 3.37
CA GLU A 115 -10.16 -15.10 2.19
C GLU A 115 -8.72 -15.58 2.40
N LEU A 116 -7.87 -14.74 2.99
CA LEU A 116 -6.43 -15.00 3.12
C LEU A 116 -5.92 -14.95 4.56
N GLY A 117 -6.73 -14.53 5.52
CA GLY A 117 -6.26 -14.22 6.86
C GLY A 117 -5.31 -13.02 6.92
N ILE A 118 -5.24 -12.22 5.85
CA ILE A 118 -4.39 -11.04 5.72
C ILE A 118 -5.28 -9.81 5.57
N PRO A 119 -5.13 -8.77 6.42
CA PRO A 119 -5.92 -7.55 6.29
C PRO A 119 -5.52 -6.77 5.02
N CYS A 120 -6.51 -6.17 4.35
CA CYS A 120 -6.26 -5.29 3.22
C CYS A 120 -5.65 -3.95 3.69
N ILE A 121 -4.62 -3.46 3.02
CA ILE A 121 -4.09 -2.12 3.27
C ILE A 121 -5.05 -1.11 2.65
N TYR A 122 -5.54 -0.17 3.46
CA TYR A 122 -6.37 0.91 2.96
C TYR A 122 -5.62 2.24 3.00
N GLY A 123 -5.34 2.79 1.83
CA GLY A 123 -4.66 4.08 1.68
C GLY A 123 -5.63 5.21 1.39
N VAL A 124 -5.30 6.43 1.83
CA VAL A 124 -6.07 7.64 1.53
C VAL A 124 -5.14 8.77 1.13
N ASP A 125 -5.42 9.37 0.00
CA ASP A 125 -4.61 10.41 -0.60
C ASP A 125 -5.10 11.80 -0.15
N GLN A 126 -4.75 12.17 1.09
CA GLN A 126 -5.18 13.43 1.72
C GLN A 126 -4.00 14.40 1.81
N ILE A 127 -4.11 15.54 1.12
CA ILE A 127 -3.00 16.48 0.94
C ILE A 127 -2.95 17.55 2.04
N HIS A 128 -4.10 18.10 2.45
CA HIS A 128 -4.20 19.22 3.38
C HIS A 128 -5.23 19.00 4.50
N GLY A 129 -5.14 17.87 5.17
CA GLY A 129 -6.09 17.44 6.20
C GLY A 129 -7.06 16.38 5.69
N ALA A 130 -8.06 16.04 6.49
CA ALA A 130 -8.98 14.94 6.21
C ALA A 130 -10.08 15.31 5.21
N SER A 131 -9.67 15.77 4.00
CA SER A 131 -10.57 16.33 2.97
C SER A 131 -11.66 15.38 2.47
N TYR A 132 -11.48 14.08 2.65
CA TYR A 132 -12.45 13.06 2.23
C TYR A 132 -13.42 12.63 3.34
N THR A 133 -13.34 13.25 4.50
CA THR A 133 -14.21 12.93 5.64
C THR A 133 -15.03 14.16 6.04
N GLN A 134 -16.35 14.03 6.01
CA GLN A 134 -17.26 15.11 6.40
C GLN A 134 -17.07 15.48 7.88
N GLY A 135 -17.02 16.77 8.16
CA GLY A 135 -16.83 17.29 9.51
C GLY A 135 -15.41 17.17 10.06
N ALA A 136 -14.43 16.68 9.27
CA ALA A 136 -13.05 16.60 9.69
C ALA A 136 -12.29 17.91 9.44
N THR A 137 -11.13 18.05 10.09
CA THR A 137 -10.32 19.26 9.99
C THR A 137 -9.63 19.33 8.63
N LEU A 138 -9.76 20.51 7.99
CA LEU A 138 -9.02 20.89 6.79
C LEU A 138 -8.01 21.97 7.15
N PHE A 139 -6.88 21.93 6.48
CA PHE A 139 -5.86 22.96 6.55
C PHE A 139 -5.80 23.75 5.22
N PRO A 140 -5.27 24.98 5.21
CA PRO A 140 -5.02 25.70 3.97
C PRO A 140 -4.13 24.87 3.04
N GLN A 141 -4.32 25.01 1.74
CA GLN A 141 -3.41 24.38 0.78
C GLN A 141 -2.01 24.99 0.91
N GLY A 142 -0.97 24.18 0.79
CA GLY A 142 0.42 24.61 0.97
C GLY A 142 0.86 25.78 0.11
N ILE A 143 0.21 26.00 -1.05
CA ILE A 143 0.47 27.14 -1.93
C ILE A 143 -0.02 28.47 -1.34
N ASN A 144 -0.91 28.44 -0.33
CA ASN A 144 -1.47 29.61 0.36
C ASN A 144 -0.79 29.89 1.71
N MET A 145 0.24 29.11 2.05
CA MET A 145 1.09 29.28 3.23
C MET A 145 2.44 29.86 2.83
#